data_da1d0b94b0f0b4898a3f08b0106f285d
#
_entry.id   da1d0b94b0f0b4898a3f08b0106f285d
#
_cell.length_a   1.000
_cell.length_b   1.000
_cell.length_c   1.000
_cell.angle_alpha   90.00
_cell.angle_beta   90.00
_cell.angle_gamma   90.00
#
_symmetry.space_group_name_H-M   'P 1'
#
loop_
_entity.id
_entity.type
_entity.pdbx_description
1 polymer ?
#
loop_
_entity_poly.entity_id
_entity_poly.type
_entity_poly.pdbx_seq_one_letter_code
_entity_poly.pdbx_strand_id
1 'polypeptide(L)'
;MDKSDVIILSKRYVEKVKQNRIDVLDAWVFGSYAKGNYNGDSDIDLALVLPENSMSFDTDVRLMALRKDDETIIETHTYSQHDFSTNTPIVEQIKRFGFRL
;
A
#
# COMPACT_ATOMS: atom_id res chain seq x y z
N MET A 1 -3.83 6.24 -16.06
CA MET A 1 -2.69 6.46 -15.13
C MET A 1 -1.62 5.45 -15.46
N ASP A 2 -0.41 5.87 -15.72
CA ASP A 2 0.71 4.96 -16.00
C ASP A 2 1.47 4.61 -14.71
N LYS A 3 2.52 3.79 -14.83
CA LYS A 3 3.29 3.35 -13.67
C LYS A 3 3.95 4.51 -12.93
N SER A 4 4.45 5.51 -13.65
CA SER A 4 5.06 6.70 -13.03
C SER A 4 4.05 7.47 -12.19
N ASP A 5 2.83 7.64 -12.69
CA ASP A 5 1.76 8.32 -11.97
C ASP A 5 1.37 7.54 -10.71
N VAL A 6 1.31 6.20 -10.80
CA VAL A 6 1.01 5.35 -9.66
C VAL A 6 2.08 5.49 -8.57
N ILE A 7 3.35 5.51 -8.96
CA ILE A 7 4.45 5.68 -8.01
C ILE A 7 4.37 7.04 -7.32
N ILE A 8 4.16 8.10 -8.08
CA ILE A 8 4.09 9.46 -7.52
C ILE A 8 2.92 9.57 -6.53
N LEU A 9 1.75 9.12 -6.95
CA LEU A 9 0.55 9.17 -6.11
C LEU A 9 0.72 8.33 -4.83
N SER A 10 1.24 7.13 -4.97
CA SER A 10 1.45 6.22 -3.83
C SER A 10 2.47 6.76 -2.85
N LYS A 11 3.58 7.31 -3.33
CA LYS A 11 4.59 7.93 -2.46
C LYS A 11 4.04 9.14 -1.72
N ARG A 12 3.26 9.98 -2.40
CA ARG A 12 2.61 11.13 -1.78
C ARG A 12 1.68 10.69 -0.66
N TYR A 13 0.89 9.66 -0.90
CA TYR A 13 -0.03 9.12 0.10
C TYR A 13 0.73 8.53 1.30
N VAL A 14 1.76 7.72 1.06
CA VAL A 14 2.58 7.13 2.14
C VAL A 14 3.21 8.23 2.99
N GLU A 15 3.73 9.28 2.37
CA GLU A 15 4.31 10.41 3.10
C GLU A 15 3.28 11.09 3.99
N LYS A 16 2.07 11.31 3.48
CA LYS A 16 0.97 11.86 4.27
C LYS A 16 0.61 10.96 5.45
N VAL A 17 0.60 9.64 5.25
CA VAL A 17 0.34 8.66 6.32
C VAL A 17 1.38 8.81 7.42
N LYS A 18 2.65 8.89 7.07
CA LYS A 18 3.74 9.08 8.04
C LYS A 18 3.61 10.40 8.79
N GLN A 19 3.24 11.47 8.10
CA GLN A 19 3.02 12.78 8.72
C GLN A 19 1.86 12.77 9.71
N ASN A 20 0.94 11.85 9.57
CA ASN A 20 -0.19 11.66 10.49
C ASN A 20 0.11 10.63 11.58
N ARG A 21 1.39 10.39 11.86
CA ARG A 21 1.88 9.58 12.98
C ARG A 21 1.51 8.10 12.88
N ILE A 22 1.39 7.59 11.67
CA ILE A 22 1.29 6.15 11.43
C ILE A 22 2.65 5.71 10.90
N ASP A 23 3.33 4.86 11.66
CA ASP A 23 4.64 4.35 11.26
C ASP A 23 4.48 3.38 10.10
N VAL A 24 5.17 3.65 9.00
CA VAL A 24 5.21 2.75 7.85
C VAL A 24 6.65 2.28 7.67
N LEU A 25 6.88 1.00 7.90
CA LEU A 25 8.21 0.39 7.81
C LEU A 25 8.60 0.08 6.38
N ASP A 26 7.61 -0.26 5.54
CA ASP A 26 7.83 -0.61 4.15
C ASP A 26 6.52 -0.43 3.38
N ALA A 27 6.62 -0.20 2.08
CA ALA A 27 5.44 -0.02 1.23
C ALA A 27 5.71 -0.58 -0.17
N TRP A 28 4.71 -1.30 -0.71
CA TRP A 28 4.80 -1.95 -2.01
C TRP A 28 3.52 -1.73 -2.80
N VAL A 29 3.65 -1.41 -4.07
CA VAL A 29 2.52 -1.48 -5.01
C VAL A 29 2.47 -2.87 -5.60
N PHE A 30 1.30 -3.48 -5.61
CA PHE A 30 1.11 -4.81 -6.19
C PHE A 30 -0.21 -4.87 -6.96
N GLY A 31 -0.62 -6.06 -7.37
CA GLY A 31 -1.86 -6.23 -8.12
C GLY A 31 -1.71 -5.83 -9.58
N SER A 32 -2.81 -5.36 -10.19
CA SER A 32 -2.87 -5.15 -11.63
C SER A 32 -1.89 -4.09 -12.15
N TYR A 33 -1.67 -3.01 -11.40
CA TYR A 33 -0.69 -1.99 -11.82
C TYR A 33 0.73 -2.52 -11.83
N ALA A 34 1.08 -3.36 -10.88
CA ALA A 34 2.41 -3.96 -10.83
C ALA A 34 2.61 -5.01 -11.93
N LYS A 35 1.55 -5.77 -12.23
CA LYS A 35 1.60 -6.82 -13.27
C LYS A 35 1.46 -6.29 -14.68
N GLY A 36 1.03 -5.04 -14.86
CA GLY A 36 0.85 -4.42 -16.16
C GLY A 36 -0.47 -4.75 -16.86
N ASN A 37 -1.41 -5.39 -16.17
CA ASN A 37 -2.74 -5.73 -16.73
C ASN A 37 -3.84 -4.83 -16.20
N TYR A 38 -3.51 -3.61 -15.83
CA TYR A 38 -4.47 -2.63 -15.35
C TYR A 38 -5.29 -2.02 -16.49
N ASN A 39 -6.44 -1.45 -16.11
CA ASN A 39 -7.29 -0.66 -16.99
C ASN A 39 -7.72 0.62 -16.26
N GLY A 40 -8.58 1.44 -16.90
CA GLY A 40 -9.00 2.72 -16.33
C GLY A 40 -9.79 2.62 -15.01
N ASP A 41 -10.35 1.45 -14.70
CA ASP A 41 -11.10 1.23 -13.47
C ASP A 41 -10.32 0.48 -12.41
N SER A 42 -9.04 0.21 -12.65
CA SER A 42 -8.20 -0.53 -11.70
C SER A 42 -7.87 0.31 -10.47
N ASP A 43 -8.00 -0.29 -9.29
CA ASP A 43 -7.50 0.29 -8.05
C ASP A 43 -5.99 0.07 -7.93
N ILE A 44 -5.35 0.91 -7.11
CA ILE A 44 -3.95 0.73 -6.76
C ILE A 44 -3.91 -0.09 -5.47
N ASP A 45 -3.41 -1.32 -5.55
CA ASP A 45 -3.18 -2.14 -4.37
C ASP A 45 -1.87 -1.74 -3.71
N LEU A 46 -1.95 -1.23 -2.49
CA LEU A 46 -0.80 -0.73 -1.75
C LEU A 46 -0.64 -1.53 -0.46
N ALA A 47 0.45 -2.28 -0.37
CA ALA A 47 0.80 -3.01 0.85
C ALA A 47 1.60 -2.07 1.75
N LEU A 48 1.15 -1.92 2.99
CA LEU A 48 1.82 -1.14 4.03
C LEU A 48 2.25 -2.08 5.14
N VAL A 49 3.55 -2.10 5.42
CA VAL A 49 4.11 -2.91 6.50
C VAL A 49 4.24 -2.02 7.72
N LEU A 50 3.61 -2.40 8.81
CA LEU A 50 3.51 -1.63 10.03
C LEU A 50 4.14 -2.38 11.21
N PRO A 51 4.60 -1.66 12.26
CA PRO A 51 4.96 -2.32 13.51
C PRO A 51 3.78 -3.07 14.09
N GLU A 52 4.04 -4.11 14.87
CA GLU A 52 2.99 -4.94 15.50
C GLU A 52 1.99 -4.09 16.30
N ASN A 53 2.49 -3.11 17.05
CA ASN A 53 1.64 -2.26 17.90
C ASN A 53 0.79 -1.25 17.13
N SER A 54 1.04 -1.10 15.84
CA SER A 54 0.23 -0.21 14.98
C SER A 54 -0.89 -0.96 14.27
N MET A 55 -0.89 -2.29 14.32
CA MET A 55 -1.89 -3.12 13.66
C MET A 55 -3.20 -3.07 14.46
N SER A 56 -4.21 -2.40 13.89
CA SER A 56 -5.53 -2.29 14.52
C SER A 56 -6.57 -1.88 13.51
N PHE A 57 -7.84 -2.13 13.84
CA PHE A 57 -8.97 -1.65 13.06
C PHE A 57 -8.95 -0.10 12.97
N ASP A 58 -8.61 0.55 14.09
CA ASP A 58 -8.49 2.01 14.15
C ASP A 58 -7.49 2.55 13.12
N THR A 59 -6.34 1.91 13.02
CA THR A 59 -5.32 2.29 12.02
C THR A 59 -5.87 2.13 10.61
N ASP A 60 -6.55 1.03 10.33
CA ASP A 60 -7.15 0.80 9.01
C ASP A 60 -8.19 1.86 8.65
N VAL A 61 -9.02 2.25 9.59
CA VAL A 61 -10.00 3.33 9.39
C VAL A 61 -9.30 4.66 9.12
N ARG A 62 -8.24 4.97 9.88
CA ARG A 62 -7.46 6.20 9.67
C ARG A 62 -6.81 6.24 8.30
N LEU A 63 -6.27 5.11 7.84
CA LEU A 63 -5.68 5.01 6.51
C LEU A 63 -6.71 5.31 5.42
N MET A 64 -7.91 4.77 5.54
CA MET A 64 -9.00 5.07 4.60
C MET A 64 -9.39 6.54 4.64
N ALA A 65 -9.49 7.12 5.83
CA ALA A 65 -9.91 8.51 6.01
C ALA A 65 -8.88 9.51 5.47
N LEU A 66 -7.61 9.14 5.40
CA LEU A 66 -6.55 10.01 4.89
C LEU A 66 -6.53 10.11 3.36
N ARG A 67 -7.23 9.23 2.67
CA ARG A 67 -7.31 9.28 1.19
C ARG A 67 -8.15 10.46 0.77
N LYS A 68 -7.60 11.33 -0.06
CA LYS A 68 -8.29 12.52 -0.58
C LYS A 68 -8.19 12.55 -2.10
N ASP A 69 -9.27 13.00 -2.75
CA ASP A 69 -9.32 13.23 -4.20
C ASP A 69 -8.87 11.99 -4.98
N ASP A 70 -7.79 12.10 -5.74
CA ASP A 70 -7.26 11.02 -6.58
C ASP A 70 -6.69 9.84 -5.77
N GLU A 71 -6.45 10.02 -4.48
CA GLU A 71 -5.95 8.93 -3.61
C GLU A 71 -7.03 7.90 -3.26
N THR A 72 -8.29 8.19 -3.54
CA THR A 72 -9.40 7.27 -3.24
C THR A 72 -9.32 5.97 -4.04
N ILE A 73 -8.52 5.93 -5.11
CA ILE A 73 -8.27 4.69 -5.86
C ILE A 73 -7.23 3.80 -5.19
N ILE A 74 -6.57 4.28 -4.13
CA ILE A 74 -5.61 3.46 -3.38
C ILE A 74 -6.37 2.56 -2.42
N GLU A 75 -6.17 1.26 -2.56
CA GLU A 75 -6.68 0.26 -1.62
C GLU A 75 -5.52 -0.21 -0.76
N THR A 76 -5.58 0.09 0.54
CA THR A 76 -4.51 -0.26 1.48
C THR A 76 -4.70 -1.66 2.02
N HIS A 77 -3.61 -2.40 2.09
CA HIS A 77 -3.53 -3.74 2.68
C HIS A 77 -2.43 -3.69 3.72
N THR A 78 -2.80 -3.79 4.99
CA THR A 78 -1.82 -3.68 6.09
C THR A 78 -1.31 -5.04 6.51
N TYR A 79 -0.01 -5.11 6.74
CA TYR A 79 0.69 -6.31 7.21
C TYR A 79 1.56 -5.91 8.39
N SER A 80 1.57 -6.75 9.43
CA SER A 80 2.55 -6.56 10.49
C SER A 80 3.95 -6.89 9.95
N GLN A 81 4.97 -6.35 10.58
CA GLN A 81 6.35 -6.65 10.23
C GLN A 81 6.61 -8.17 10.27
N HIS A 82 6.08 -8.84 11.28
CA HIS A 82 6.21 -10.29 11.42
C HIS A 82 5.56 -11.02 10.23
N ASP A 83 4.30 -10.71 9.94
CA ASP A 83 3.55 -11.37 8.87
C ASP A 83 4.18 -11.15 7.51
N PHE A 84 4.71 -9.95 7.26
CA PHE A 84 5.37 -9.64 5.98
C PHE A 84 6.73 -10.34 5.85
N SER A 85 7.33 -10.77 6.95
CA SER A 85 8.57 -11.54 6.94
C SER A 85 8.33 -13.04 6.69
N THR A 86 7.08 -13.51 6.80
CA THR A 86 6.73 -14.89 6.49
C THR A 86 6.40 -15.03 5.01
N ASN A 87 6.66 -16.20 4.44
CA ASN A 87 6.45 -16.42 3.01
C ASN A 87 5.06 -16.99 2.73
N THR A 88 4.02 -16.25 3.13
CA THR A 88 2.65 -16.59 2.71
C THR A 88 2.50 -16.38 1.20
N PRO A 89 1.57 -17.05 0.52
CA PRO A 89 1.40 -16.90 -0.92
C PRO A 89 1.20 -15.43 -1.37
N ILE A 90 0.41 -14.64 -0.63
CA ILE A 90 0.17 -13.23 -0.98
C ILE A 90 1.43 -12.40 -0.81
N VAL A 91 2.19 -12.60 0.27
CA VAL A 91 3.43 -11.86 0.52
C VAL A 91 4.48 -12.21 -0.53
N GLU A 92 4.60 -13.48 -0.90
CA GLU A 92 5.47 -13.90 -1.99
C GLU A 92 5.13 -13.20 -3.31
N GLN A 93 3.84 -13.12 -3.64
CA GLN A 93 3.39 -12.43 -4.84
C GLN A 93 3.73 -10.94 -4.82
N ILE A 94 3.54 -10.29 -3.67
CA ILE A 94 3.88 -8.88 -3.51
C ILE A 94 5.38 -8.65 -3.77
N LYS A 95 6.23 -9.46 -3.15
CA LYS A 95 7.69 -9.31 -3.28
C LYS A 95 8.20 -9.69 -4.66
N ARG A 96 7.54 -10.64 -5.32
CA ARG A 96 7.99 -11.14 -6.63
C ARG A 96 7.55 -10.24 -7.77
N PHE A 97 6.30 -9.78 -7.76
CA PHE A 97 5.71 -9.05 -8.88
C PHE A 97 5.46 -7.57 -8.58
N GLY A 98 5.39 -7.20 -7.31
CA GLY A 98 5.20 -5.83 -6.90
C GLY A 98 6.47 -5.00 -7.04
N PHE A 99 6.32 -3.71 -6.82
CA PHE A 99 7.48 -2.83 -6.74
C PHE A 99 7.45 -2.03 -5.44
N ARG A 100 8.61 -1.97 -4.83
CA ARG A 100 8.80 -1.29 -3.56
C ARG A 100 8.90 0.22 -3.77
N LEU A 101 8.24 0.96 -2.92
CA LEU A 101 8.31 2.42 -2.94
C LEU A 101 9.54 2.97 -2.24
#